data_e07ce496d562fe62f81303cef97a6bf5
#
_entry.id   e07ce496d562fe62f81303cef97a6bf5
#
_cell.length_a   1.000
_cell.length_b   1.000
_cell.length_c   1.000
_cell.angle_alpha   90.00
_cell.angle_beta   90.00
_cell.angle_gamma   90.00
#
_symmetry.space_group_name_H-M   'P 1'
#
loop_
_entity.id
_entity.type
_entity.pdbx_description
1 polymer ?
#
loop_
_entity_poly.entity_id
_entity_poly.type
_entity_poly.pdbx_seq_one_letter_code
_entity_poly.pdbx_strand_id
1 'polypeptide(L)'
;MFMSNNQPRHRNAPPRIMVVDDEKDILRIIKRDLEFNDSKITFKVDAFSDSESALNAFNNHPNDYYDLVLTDIRMPKMNGFELYRHIKQRNPTMKIAFITAFEITKEEFSKVLPSIDVEHFIKKPVTMSNLRPKLKSIIEN
;
A
#
# COMPACT_ATOMS: atom_id res chain seq x y z
N MET A 1 9.80 -3.42 30.55
CA MET A 1 9.43 -3.33 30.07
C MET A 1 9.07 -3.49 29.20
N PHE A 2 8.79 -3.63 28.69
CA PHE A 2 8.56 -3.55 27.94
C PHE A 2 7.86 -3.76 27.22
N MET A 3 7.81 -4.29 27.20
CA MET A 3 6.87 -4.41 26.62
C MET A 3 6.24 -3.83 25.54
N SER A 4 6.40 -2.90 25.25
CA SER A 4 6.04 -2.06 24.14
C SER A 4 6.21 -2.70 22.78
N ASN A 5 6.92 -3.76 22.68
CA ASN A 5 7.14 -4.45 21.41
C ASN A 5 5.86 -5.00 20.80
N ASN A 6 4.84 -5.22 21.60
CA ASN A 6 3.56 -5.73 21.14
C ASN A 6 2.55 -4.64 20.93
N GLN A 7 2.95 -3.38 21.12
CA GLN A 7 2.07 -2.24 20.91
C GLN A 7 2.11 -1.79 19.46
N PRO A 8 0.99 -1.34 18.90
CA PRO A 8 1.04 -0.67 17.61
C PRO A 8 1.98 0.52 17.69
N ARG A 9 2.84 0.66 16.69
CA ARG A 9 3.85 1.72 16.68
C ARG A 9 3.25 3.10 16.83
N HIS A 10 2.13 3.34 16.17
CA HIS A 10 1.50 4.65 16.12
C HIS A 10 0.07 4.60 16.61
N ARG A 11 -0.09 4.20 17.86
CA ARG A 11 -1.41 4.04 18.44
C ARG A 11 -2.27 5.30 18.27
N ASN A 12 -1.68 6.48 18.46
CA ASN A 12 -2.37 7.75 18.39
C ASN A 12 -2.03 8.54 17.13
N ALA A 13 -1.19 7.98 16.27
CA ALA A 13 -0.79 8.63 15.03
C ALA A 13 -1.55 8.02 13.85
N PRO A 14 -1.74 8.80 12.77
CA PRO A 14 -2.37 8.25 11.57
C PRO A 14 -1.51 7.13 10.98
N PRO A 15 -2.14 6.11 10.42
CA PRO A 15 -1.38 5.09 9.69
C PRO A 15 -0.63 5.71 8.52
N ARG A 16 0.56 5.18 8.28
CA ARG A 16 1.39 5.67 7.17
C ARG A 16 1.32 4.67 6.01
N ILE A 17 0.95 5.19 4.85
CA ILE A 17 0.75 4.38 3.65
C ILE A 17 1.71 4.86 2.57
N MET A 18 2.40 3.91 1.94
CA MET A 18 3.14 4.18 0.73
C MET A 18 2.20 3.94 -0.45
N VAL A 19 2.05 4.91 -1.34
CA VAL A 19 1.22 4.77 -2.54
C VAL A 19 2.10 4.90 -3.76
N VAL A 20 2.01 3.92 -4.66
CA VAL A 20 2.84 3.88 -5.88
C VAL A 20 1.93 3.76 -7.09
N ASP A 21 2.01 4.74 -7.98
CA ASP A 21 1.20 4.75 -9.20
C ASP A 21 1.88 5.67 -10.21
N ASP A 22 2.12 5.17 -11.42
CA ASP A 22 2.81 5.97 -12.44
C ASP A 22 1.92 7.05 -13.06
N GLU A 23 0.62 7.00 -12.79
CA GLU A 23 -0.30 8.07 -13.20
C GLU A 23 -0.29 9.16 -12.13
N LYS A 24 0.44 10.23 -12.40
CA LYS A 24 0.68 11.27 -11.39
C LYS A 24 -0.59 11.96 -10.92
N ASP A 25 -1.57 12.10 -11.80
CA ASP A 25 -2.83 12.73 -11.42
C ASP A 25 -3.60 11.89 -10.41
N ILE A 26 -3.65 10.58 -10.65
CA ILE A 26 -4.29 9.65 -9.72
C ILE A 26 -3.56 9.63 -8.39
N LEU A 27 -2.24 9.58 -8.45
CA LEU A 27 -1.40 9.59 -7.26
C LEU A 27 -1.67 10.82 -6.40
N ARG A 28 -1.76 11.99 -7.02
CA ARG A 28 -2.02 13.24 -6.32
C ARG A 28 -3.40 13.23 -5.67
N ILE A 29 -4.40 12.74 -6.38
CA ILE A 29 -5.76 12.67 -5.86
C ILE A 29 -5.84 11.73 -4.67
N ILE A 30 -5.24 10.55 -4.78
CA ILE A 30 -5.24 9.59 -3.68
C ILE A 30 -4.57 10.16 -2.45
N LYS A 31 -3.39 10.78 -2.62
CA LYS A 31 -2.68 11.38 -1.49
C LYS A 31 -3.51 12.45 -0.83
N ARG A 32 -4.03 13.39 -1.63
CA ARG A 32 -4.83 14.48 -1.09
C ARG A 32 -6.03 13.96 -0.31
N ASP A 33 -6.75 13.01 -0.90
CA ASP A 33 -7.98 12.54 -0.30
C ASP A 33 -7.74 11.67 0.93
N LEU A 34 -6.68 10.88 0.94
CA LEU A 34 -6.36 10.05 2.11
C LEU A 34 -5.83 10.88 3.28
N GLU A 35 -5.12 11.96 2.98
CA GLU A 35 -4.61 12.86 4.02
C GLU A 35 -5.65 13.85 4.51
N PHE A 36 -6.78 13.94 3.83
CA PHE A 36 -7.84 14.84 4.25
C PHE A 36 -8.41 14.41 5.59
N ASN A 37 -8.46 15.36 6.53
CA ASN A 37 -8.95 15.08 7.87
C ASN A 37 -10.47 15.21 7.90
N ASP A 38 -11.17 14.09 7.77
CA ASP A 38 -12.62 14.09 7.78
C ASP A 38 -13.19 13.50 9.08
N SER A 39 -12.46 13.64 10.14
CA SER A 39 -12.87 13.32 11.50
C SER A 39 -12.80 11.86 11.90
N LYS A 40 -12.79 10.92 10.98
CA LYS A 40 -12.81 9.50 11.35
C LYS A 40 -11.50 8.79 11.04
N ILE A 41 -11.04 8.89 9.81
CA ILE A 41 -9.85 8.18 9.37
C ILE A 41 -8.97 9.14 8.60
N THR A 42 -7.77 9.33 9.08
CA THR A 42 -6.76 10.14 8.40
C THR A 42 -5.54 9.27 8.21
N PHE A 43 -4.88 9.43 7.07
CA PHE A 43 -3.67 8.68 6.76
C PHE A 43 -2.54 9.65 6.47
N LYS A 44 -1.31 9.20 6.69
CA LYS A 44 -0.12 9.86 6.16
C LYS A 44 0.29 9.13 4.91
N VAL A 45 0.54 9.85 3.83
CA VAL A 45 0.82 9.21 2.54
C VAL A 45 2.17 9.66 2.00
N ASP A 46 3.03 8.70 1.71
CA ASP A 46 4.23 8.92 0.93
C ASP A 46 3.94 8.41 -0.47
N ALA A 47 3.98 9.32 -1.44
CA ALA A 47 3.54 9.02 -2.81
C ALA A 47 4.74 8.94 -3.75
N PHE A 48 4.75 7.89 -4.57
CA PHE A 48 5.84 7.66 -5.53
C PHE A 48 5.24 7.34 -6.90
N SER A 49 5.83 7.93 -7.94
CA SER A 49 5.36 7.71 -9.30
C SER A 49 6.13 6.60 -10.02
N ASP A 50 7.07 5.96 -9.36
CA ASP A 50 7.79 4.82 -9.91
C ASP A 50 8.22 3.87 -8.80
N SER A 51 8.38 2.60 -9.17
CA SER A 51 8.67 1.55 -8.21
C SER A 51 10.08 1.60 -7.66
N GLU A 52 11.04 2.07 -8.44
CA GLU A 52 12.42 2.14 -7.98
C GLU A 52 12.56 3.15 -6.84
N SER A 53 11.96 4.33 -7.01
CA SER A 53 11.97 5.35 -5.96
C SER A 53 11.24 4.85 -4.72
N ALA A 54 10.13 4.16 -4.92
CA ALA A 54 9.37 3.60 -3.81
C ALA A 54 10.19 2.56 -3.05
N LEU A 55 10.86 1.67 -3.76
CA LEU A 55 11.66 0.63 -3.12
C LEU A 55 12.84 1.24 -2.37
N ASN A 56 13.49 2.25 -2.94
CA ASN A 56 14.57 2.94 -2.26
C ASN A 56 14.08 3.57 -0.96
N ALA A 57 12.93 4.23 -0.99
CA ALA A 57 12.35 4.83 0.21
C ALA A 57 12.02 3.75 1.25
N PHE A 58 11.43 2.65 0.80
CA PHE A 58 11.10 1.54 1.69
C PHE A 58 12.35 1.00 2.38
N ASN A 59 13.43 0.83 1.63
CA ASN A 59 14.68 0.28 2.15
C ASN A 59 15.41 1.25 3.07
N ASN A 60 15.13 2.54 2.99
CA ASN A 60 15.78 3.56 3.81
C ASN A 60 15.06 3.86 5.12
N HIS A 61 13.95 3.18 5.37
CA HIS A 61 13.21 3.35 6.62
C HIS A 61 13.16 2.04 7.40
N PRO A 62 12.89 2.10 8.71
CA PRO A 62 12.72 0.88 9.49
C PRO A 62 11.54 0.04 9.00
N ASN A 63 11.54 -1.25 9.34
CA ASN A 63 10.50 -2.17 8.88
C ASN A 63 9.10 -1.78 9.32
N ASP A 64 8.97 -1.05 10.41
CA ASP A 64 7.67 -0.64 10.94
C ASP A 64 7.28 0.79 10.53
N TYR A 65 8.00 1.38 9.59
CA TYR A 65 7.72 2.75 9.17
C TYR A 65 6.39 2.88 8.44
N TYR A 66 6.11 1.95 7.52
CA TYR A 66 4.85 1.93 6.78
C TYR A 66 3.92 0.89 7.35
N ASP A 67 2.64 1.22 7.38
CA ASP A 67 1.59 0.29 7.79
C ASP A 67 1.02 -0.48 6.61
N LEU A 68 1.15 0.07 5.40
CA LEU A 68 0.60 -0.54 4.20
C LEU A 68 1.29 0.04 2.97
N VAL A 69 1.49 -0.80 1.97
CA VAL A 69 1.90 -0.36 0.63
C VAL A 69 0.73 -0.60 -0.32
N LEU A 70 0.30 0.47 -0.98
CA LEU A 70 -0.73 0.41 -2.01
C LEU A 70 -0.08 0.73 -3.34
N THR A 71 -0.07 -0.23 -4.26
CA THR A 71 0.64 -0.05 -5.52
C THR A 71 -0.22 -0.44 -6.72
N ASP A 72 -0.06 0.32 -7.80
CA ASP A 72 -0.54 -0.11 -9.10
C ASP A 72 0.25 -1.34 -9.54
N ILE A 73 -0.30 -2.10 -10.45
CA ILE A 73 0.36 -3.30 -10.97
C ILE A 73 1.16 -2.99 -12.23
N ARG A 74 0.52 -2.35 -13.20
CA ARG A 74 1.15 -2.11 -14.51
C ARG A 74 1.89 -0.80 -14.52
N MET A 75 3.19 -0.88 -14.34
CA MET A 75 4.09 0.26 -14.33
C MET A 75 5.33 -0.08 -15.14
N PRO A 76 5.96 0.93 -15.78
CA PRO A 76 7.19 0.68 -16.52
C PRO A 76 8.31 0.18 -15.62
N LYS A 77 9.22 -0.57 -16.19
CA LYS A 77 10.42 -1.09 -15.55
C LYS A 77 10.13 -2.13 -14.51
N MET A 78 9.70 -1.74 -13.32
CA MET A 78 9.35 -2.67 -12.24
C MET A 78 7.84 -2.57 -12.00
N ASN A 79 7.11 -3.63 -12.27
CA ASN A 79 5.66 -3.64 -12.04
C ASN A 79 5.34 -3.88 -10.56
N GLY A 80 4.04 -3.79 -10.23
CA GLY A 80 3.62 -3.92 -8.85
C GLY A 80 3.91 -5.28 -8.23
N PHE A 81 3.85 -6.35 -9.01
CA PHE A 81 4.15 -7.68 -8.50
C PHE A 81 5.64 -7.83 -8.18
N GLU A 82 6.49 -7.23 -9.01
CA GLU A 82 7.93 -7.24 -8.75
C GLU A 82 8.26 -6.43 -7.51
N LEU A 83 7.63 -5.26 -7.38
CA LEU A 83 7.78 -4.45 -6.17
C LEU A 83 7.35 -5.23 -4.93
N TYR A 84 6.21 -5.91 -5.03
CA TYR A 84 5.70 -6.78 -3.96
C TYR A 84 6.75 -7.79 -3.53
N ARG A 85 7.37 -8.47 -4.48
CA ARG A 85 8.37 -9.50 -4.16
C ARG A 85 9.58 -8.90 -3.44
N HIS A 86 10.06 -7.76 -3.92
CA HIS A 86 11.20 -7.10 -3.27
C HIS A 86 10.88 -6.68 -1.85
N ILE A 87 9.69 -6.12 -1.63
CA ILE A 87 9.29 -5.68 -0.31
C ILE A 87 9.14 -6.87 0.64
N LYS A 88 8.52 -7.94 0.16
CA LYS A 88 8.29 -9.14 0.99
C LYS A 88 9.58 -9.87 1.33
N GLN A 89 10.59 -9.78 0.49
CA GLN A 89 11.89 -10.36 0.81
C GLN A 89 12.51 -9.67 2.02
N ARG A 90 12.34 -8.37 2.12
CA ARG A 90 12.89 -7.62 3.23
C ARG A 90 11.99 -7.65 4.46
N ASN A 91 10.69 -7.57 4.26
CA ASN A 91 9.73 -7.55 5.36
C ASN A 91 8.55 -8.47 5.01
N PRO A 92 8.64 -9.75 5.38
CA PRO A 92 7.60 -10.73 5.00
C PRO A 92 6.21 -10.42 5.55
N THR A 93 6.11 -9.64 6.62
CA THR A 93 4.82 -9.32 7.24
C THR A 93 4.23 -8.01 6.72
N MET A 94 4.92 -7.31 5.82
CA MET A 94 4.41 -6.06 5.27
C MET A 94 3.11 -6.28 4.54
N LYS A 95 2.12 -5.47 4.85
CA LYS A 95 0.82 -5.55 4.19
C LYS A 95 0.88 -4.78 2.88
N ILE A 96 0.44 -5.43 1.81
CA ILE A 96 0.48 -4.83 0.47
C ILE A 96 -0.86 -5.05 -0.19
N ALA A 97 -1.40 -3.99 -0.77
CA ALA A 97 -2.62 -4.05 -1.57
C ALA A 97 -2.32 -3.51 -2.96
N PHE A 98 -3.04 -4.03 -3.94
CA PHE A 98 -2.91 -3.61 -5.33
C PHE A 98 -4.12 -2.79 -5.75
N ILE A 99 -3.87 -1.73 -6.51
CA ILE A 99 -4.93 -0.94 -7.12
C ILE A 99 -4.64 -0.89 -8.62
N THR A 100 -5.60 -1.29 -9.45
CA THR A 100 -5.37 -1.37 -10.88
C THR A 100 -6.64 -1.16 -11.68
N ALA A 101 -6.49 -0.60 -12.87
CA ALA A 101 -7.59 -0.45 -13.81
C ALA A 101 -7.81 -1.71 -14.64
N PHE A 102 -6.87 -2.64 -14.64
CA PHE A 102 -6.88 -3.79 -15.53
C PHE A 102 -7.37 -5.04 -14.84
N GLU A 103 -7.98 -5.93 -15.63
CA GLU A 103 -8.29 -7.28 -15.16
C GLU A 103 -6.99 -8.03 -14.89
N ILE A 104 -6.99 -8.82 -13.83
CA ILE A 104 -5.81 -9.61 -13.47
C ILE A 104 -6.03 -11.02 -14.01
N THR A 105 -5.11 -11.50 -14.82
CA THR A 105 -5.21 -12.83 -15.37
C THR A 105 -4.88 -13.88 -14.30
N LYS A 106 -5.31 -15.13 -14.54
CA LYS A 106 -4.96 -16.23 -13.65
C LYS A 106 -3.45 -16.41 -13.53
N GLU A 107 -2.74 -16.19 -14.62
CA GLU A 107 -1.29 -16.31 -14.63
C GLU A 107 -0.63 -15.26 -13.74
N GLU A 108 -1.08 -14.01 -13.87
CA GLU A 108 -0.58 -12.93 -13.03
C GLU A 108 -0.91 -13.19 -11.56
N PHE A 109 -2.13 -13.65 -11.31
CA PHE A 109 -2.58 -13.93 -9.96
C PHE A 109 -1.74 -15.04 -9.32
N SER A 110 -1.40 -16.06 -10.08
CA SER A 110 -0.64 -17.18 -9.55
C SER A 110 0.78 -16.81 -9.13
N LYS A 111 1.29 -15.69 -9.62
CA LYS A 111 2.62 -15.21 -9.23
C LYS A 111 2.66 -14.75 -7.77
N VAL A 112 1.53 -14.37 -7.22
CA VAL A 112 1.47 -13.87 -5.85
C VAL A 112 0.65 -14.77 -4.93
N LEU A 113 -0.10 -15.73 -5.49
CA LEU A 113 -0.84 -16.70 -4.71
C LEU A 113 0.11 -17.77 -4.17
N PRO A 114 -0.15 -18.30 -3.00
CA PRO A 114 -1.23 -17.99 -2.07
C PRO A 114 -0.89 -16.89 -1.08
N SER A 115 0.14 -16.13 -1.37
CA SER A 115 0.70 -15.16 -0.43
C SER A 115 -0.21 -13.96 -0.17
N ILE A 116 -1.21 -13.73 -1.04
CA ILE A 116 -2.05 -12.56 -0.91
C ILE A 116 -3.52 -12.93 -1.13
N ASP A 117 -4.40 -12.30 -0.35
CA ASP A 117 -5.82 -12.50 -0.48
C ASP A 117 -6.40 -11.70 -1.64
N VAL A 118 -7.49 -12.21 -2.22
CA VAL A 118 -8.22 -11.51 -3.27
C VAL A 118 -8.67 -10.13 -2.81
N GLU A 119 -8.95 -9.98 -1.53
CA GLU A 119 -9.40 -8.72 -0.96
C GLU A 119 -8.36 -7.60 -1.07
N HIS A 120 -7.11 -7.97 -1.26
CA HIS A 120 -6.04 -7.00 -1.42
C HIS A 120 -5.93 -6.47 -2.84
N PHE A 121 -6.82 -6.86 -3.73
CA PHE A 121 -6.90 -6.30 -5.07
C PHE A 121 -8.07 -5.33 -5.15
N ILE A 122 -7.77 -4.09 -5.48
CA ILE A 122 -8.75 -3.01 -5.55
C ILE A 122 -8.81 -2.52 -6.99
N LYS A 123 -10.00 -2.53 -7.58
CA LYS A 123 -10.16 -2.15 -8.96
C LYS A 123 -10.41 -0.65 -9.10
N LYS A 124 -9.73 0.00 -10.01
CA LYS A 124 -10.01 1.38 -10.39
C LYS A 124 -11.24 1.43 -11.31
N PRO A 125 -12.00 2.50 -11.31
CA PRO A 125 -11.91 3.66 -10.42
C PRO A 125 -12.52 3.36 -9.07
N VAL A 126 -11.97 3.98 -8.02
CA VAL A 126 -12.50 3.83 -6.67
C VAL A 126 -12.88 5.19 -6.12
N THR A 127 -13.90 5.22 -5.27
CA THR A 127 -14.23 6.41 -4.52
C THR A 127 -13.52 6.34 -3.17
N MET A 128 -13.28 7.49 -2.57
CA MET A 128 -12.64 7.51 -1.27
C MET A 128 -13.54 6.89 -0.19
N SER A 129 -14.86 6.97 -0.38
CA SER A 129 -15.80 6.32 0.54
C SER A 129 -15.63 4.80 0.53
N ASN A 130 -15.15 4.22 -0.58
CA ASN A 130 -14.87 2.78 -0.66
C ASN A 130 -13.44 2.47 -0.26
N LEU A 131 -12.49 3.32 -0.66
CA LEU A 131 -11.08 3.05 -0.46
C LEU A 131 -10.67 3.13 1.00
N ARG A 132 -11.08 4.19 1.70
CA ARG A 132 -10.67 4.39 3.10
C ARG A 132 -11.02 3.23 4.01
N PRO A 133 -12.28 2.74 4.03
CA PRO A 133 -12.61 1.61 4.89
C PRO A 133 -11.84 0.34 4.51
N LYS A 134 -11.60 0.14 3.23
CA LYS A 134 -10.87 -1.04 2.78
C LYS A 134 -9.42 -1.01 3.25
N LEU A 135 -8.75 0.14 3.12
CA LEU A 135 -7.38 0.28 3.59
C LEU A 135 -7.31 0.12 5.10
N LYS A 136 -8.25 0.71 5.82
CA LYS A 136 -8.30 0.55 7.27
C LYS A 136 -8.45 -0.91 7.66
N SER A 137 -9.35 -1.63 6.98
CA SER A 137 -9.57 -3.05 7.25
C SER A 137 -8.29 -3.87 7.02
N ILE A 138 -7.57 -3.60 5.94
CA ILE A 138 -6.32 -4.31 5.66
C ILE A 138 -5.28 -4.03 6.73
N ILE A 139 -5.15 -2.79 7.15
CA ILE A 139 -4.17 -2.40 8.16
C ILE A 139 -4.47 -3.06 9.51
N GLU A 140 -5.74 -3.15 9.87
CA GLU A 140 -6.14 -3.67 11.17
C GLU A 140 -6.15 -5.19 11.25
N ASN A 141 -6.12 -5.86 10.12
CA ASN A 141 -6.04 -7.34 10.12
C ASN A 141 -4.59 -7.81 10.37
#